data_3c442f441370f586286629d5f66eace1
#
_entry.id   3c442f441370f586286629d5f66eace1
#
_cell.length_a   1.000
_cell.length_b   1.000
_cell.length_c   1.000
_cell.angle_alpha   90.00
_cell.angle_beta   90.00
_cell.angle_gamma   90.00
#
_symmetry.space_group_name_H-M   'P 1'
#
loop_
_entity.id
_entity.type
_entity.pdbx_description
1 polymer ?
#
loop_
_entity_poly.entity_id
_entity_poly.type
_entity_poly.pdbx_seq_one_letter_code
_entity_poly.pdbx_strand_id
1 'polypeptide(L)'
;MKLIVVEDEKVIRNGLLRHVPWQRLGVSEVEAAANGEEALVKAEAFRPDIVLSDIRMPGMSGVDLCRKLREKFPEIEIIFSTGYADKEYLKAVIDLHP
;
A
#
# COMPACT_ATOMS: atom_id res chain seq x y z
N MET A 1 7.81 11.70 -5.79
CA MET A 1 7.94 10.30 -5.34
C MET A 1 6.74 9.48 -5.81
N LYS A 2 6.98 8.23 -6.12
CA LYS A 2 5.96 7.26 -6.52
C LYS A 2 5.69 6.29 -5.39
N LEU A 3 4.43 5.98 -5.14
CA LEU A 3 4.03 5.10 -4.04
C LEU A 3 3.04 4.03 -4.52
N ILE A 4 3.20 2.80 -4.03
CA ILE A 4 2.22 1.74 -4.22
C ILE A 4 1.58 1.45 -2.87
N VAL A 5 0.24 1.45 -2.85
CA VAL A 5 -0.55 1.01 -1.69
C VAL A 5 -0.92 -0.46 -1.92
N VAL A 6 -0.55 -1.32 -0.98
CA VAL A 6 -0.91 -2.74 -1.04
C VAL A 6 -1.88 -3.05 0.09
N GLU A 7 -3.12 -3.32 -0.27
CA GLU A 7 -4.20 -3.52 0.68
C GLU A 7 -5.25 -4.46 0.08
N ASP A 8 -5.53 -5.58 0.74
CA ASP A 8 -6.47 -6.58 0.25
C ASP A 8 -7.94 -6.14 0.38
N GLU A 9 -8.26 -5.27 1.32
CA GLU A 9 -9.63 -4.79 1.50
C GLU A 9 -9.91 -3.61 0.58
N LYS A 10 -10.87 -3.82 -0.32
CA LYS A 10 -11.21 -2.83 -1.35
C LYS A 10 -11.61 -1.48 -0.79
N VAL A 11 -12.41 -1.46 0.28
CA VAL A 11 -12.89 -0.21 0.89
C VAL A 11 -11.71 0.61 1.41
N ILE A 12 -10.80 -0.03 2.14
CA ILE A 12 -9.62 0.64 2.68
C ILE A 12 -8.70 1.08 1.56
N ARG A 13 -8.47 0.21 0.57
CA ARG A 13 -7.60 0.52 -0.57
C ARG A 13 -8.10 1.76 -1.32
N ASN A 14 -9.38 1.79 -1.66
CA ASN A 14 -9.97 2.92 -2.36
C ASN A 14 -9.99 4.17 -1.49
N GLY A 15 -10.24 4.03 -0.19
CA GLY A 15 -10.22 5.15 0.73
C GLY A 15 -8.83 5.77 0.85
N LEU A 16 -7.80 4.96 0.92
CA LEU A 16 -6.41 5.45 0.95
C LEU A 16 -6.07 6.21 -0.34
N LEU A 17 -6.53 5.73 -1.48
CA LEU A 17 -6.28 6.43 -2.75
C LEU A 17 -7.02 7.78 -2.83
N ARG A 18 -8.24 7.85 -2.30
CA ARG A 18 -9.12 9.02 -2.45
C ARG A 18 -8.92 10.08 -1.39
N HIS A 19 -8.66 9.69 -0.14
CA HIS A 19 -8.73 10.60 0.99
C HIS A 19 -7.40 11.05 1.56
N VAL A 20 -6.30 10.39 1.20
CA VAL A 20 -4.98 10.84 1.62
C VAL A 20 -4.49 11.93 0.67
N PRO A 21 -4.04 13.09 1.19
CA PRO A 21 -3.56 14.16 0.33
C PRO A 21 -2.12 13.88 -0.14
N TRP A 22 -1.97 12.92 -1.01
CA TRP A 22 -0.66 12.41 -1.45
C TRP A 22 0.26 13.49 -2.00
N GLN A 23 -0.27 14.40 -2.81
CA GLN A 23 0.55 15.46 -3.39
C GLN A 23 1.11 16.42 -2.33
N ARG A 24 0.33 16.70 -1.30
CA ARG A 24 0.81 17.50 -0.17
C ARG A 24 1.92 16.82 0.61
N LEU A 25 1.95 15.50 0.58
CA LEU A 25 2.96 14.69 1.25
C LEU A 25 4.18 14.45 0.37
N GLY A 26 4.23 15.01 -0.82
CA GLY A 26 5.34 14.85 -1.73
C GLY A 26 5.25 13.62 -2.64
N VAL A 27 4.09 12.97 -2.68
CA VAL A 27 3.86 11.80 -3.53
C VAL A 27 3.16 12.25 -4.80
N SER A 28 3.83 12.13 -5.93
CA SER A 28 3.32 12.61 -7.22
C SER A 28 2.42 11.60 -7.91
N GLU A 29 2.67 10.30 -7.73
CA GLU A 29 1.90 9.25 -8.35
C GLU A 29 1.65 8.13 -7.36
N VAL A 30 0.43 7.61 -7.33
CA VAL A 30 0.03 6.52 -6.44
C VAL A 30 -0.66 5.45 -7.27
N GLU A 31 -0.24 4.21 -7.08
CA GLU A 31 -0.94 3.05 -7.62
C GLU A 31 -1.33 2.13 -6.47
N ALA A 32 -2.28 1.25 -6.72
CA ALA A 32 -2.76 0.32 -5.72
C ALA A 32 -2.67 -1.12 -6.20
N ALA A 33 -2.43 -2.02 -5.27
CA ALA A 33 -2.43 -3.46 -5.51
C ALA A 33 -3.27 -4.14 -4.43
N ALA A 34 -3.96 -5.19 -4.81
CA ALA A 34 -4.85 -5.93 -3.91
C ALA A 34 -4.12 -7.03 -3.13
N ASN A 35 -2.92 -7.39 -3.56
CA ASN A 35 -2.12 -8.44 -2.93
C ASN A 35 -0.65 -8.28 -3.29
N GLY A 36 0.19 -9.11 -2.67
CA GLY A 36 1.64 -9.03 -2.87
C GLY A 36 2.09 -9.35 -4.29
N GLU A 37 1.47 -10.34 -4.92
CA GLU A 37 1.81 -10.73 -6.30
C GLU A 37 1.54 -9.58 -7.27
N GLU A 38 0.38 -8.95 -7.14
CA GLU A 38 0.03 -7.80 -7.97
C GLU A 38 1.00 -6.64 -7.73
N ALA A 39 1.39 -6.42 -6.48
CA ALA A 39 2.35 -5.36 -6.14
C ALA A 39 3.70 -5.60 -6.79
N LEU A 40 4.18 -6.86 -6.79
CA LEU A 40 5.45 -7.20 -7.43
C LEU A 40 5.41 -6.95 -8.94
N VAL A 41 4.32 -7.33 -9.59
CA VAL A 41 4.16 -7.09 -11.03
C VAL A 41 4.12 -5.59 -11.32
N LYS A 42 3.35 -4.84 -10.57
CA LYS A 42 3.25 -3.38 -10.77
C LYS A 42 4.57 -2.67 -10.49
N ALA A 43 5.32 -3.11 -9.50
CA ALA A 43 6.59 -2.48 -9.15
C ALA A 43 7.61 -2.54 -10.29
N GLU A 44 7.60 -3.58 -11.11
CA GLU A 44 8.53 -3.72 -12.24
C GLU A 44 8.38 -2.56 -13.24
N ALA A 45 7.15 -2.17 -13.55
CA ALA A 45 6.89 -1.10 -14.51
C ALA A 45 6.87 0.27 -13.86
N PHE A 46 6.22 0.36 -12.69
CA PHE A 46 5.99 1.64 -12.01
C PHE A 46 7.24 2.17 -11.30
N ARG A 47 8.09 1.28 -10.80
CA ARG A 47 9.30 1.64 -10.06
C ARG A 47 9.01 2.56 -8.87
N PRO A 48 8.27 2.09 -7.86
CA PRO A 48 7.91 2.95 -6.73
C PRO A 48 9.13 3.29 -5.88
N ASP A 49 9.07 4.46 -5.24
CA ASP A 49 10.04 4.85 -4.22
C ASP A 49 9.62 4.30 -2.85
N ILE A 50 8.31 4.22 -2.62
CA ILE A 50 7.73 3.80 -1.35
C ILE A 50 6.63 2.78 -1.61
N VAL A 51 6.56 1.77 -0.75
CA VAL A 51 5.44 0.83 -0.71
C VAL A 51 4.81 0.92 0.68
N LEU A 52 3.53 1.23 0.70
CA LEU A 52 2.71 1.20 1.92
C LEU A 52 1.91 -0.08 1.89
N SER A 53 2.24 -1.04 2.76
CA SER A 53 1.64 -2.36 2.74
C SER A 53 1.01 -2.72 4.07
N ASP A 54 -0.12 -3.43 4.01
CA ASP A 54 -0.65 -4.12 5.16
C ASP A 54 0.27 -5.31 5.49
N ILE A 55 0.37 -5.66 6.76
CA ILE A 55 1.21 -6.78 7.21
C ILE A 55 0.51 -8.10 6.92
N ARG A 56 -0.76 -8.19 7.27
CA ARG A 56 -1.55 -9.42 7.13
C ARG A 56 -2.42 -9.38 5.90
N MET A 57 -2.06 -10.19 4.93
CA MET A 57 -2.83 -10.34 3.70
C MET A 57 -2.94 -11.83 3.37
N PRO A 58 -4.04 -12.26 2.73
CA PRO A 58 -4.13 -13.64 2.25
C PRO A 58 -3.01 -13.94 1.25
N GLY A 59 -2.42 -15.12 1.34
CA GLY A 59 -1.29 -15.50 0.49
C GLY A 59 0.01 -14.89 0.99
N MET A 60 0.61 -14.02 0.18
CA MET A 60 1.87 -13.36 0.55
C MET A 60 1.63 -12.29 1.61
N SER A 61 2.32 -12.39 2.74
CA SER A 61 2.25 -11.36 3.77
C SER A 61 3.01 -10.10 3.36
N GLY A 62 2.76 -9.00 4.08
CA GLY A 62 3.52 -7.76 3.86
C GLY A 62 5.01 -7.94 4.12
N VAL A 63 5.38 -8.79 5.08
CA VAL A 63 6.79 -9.08 5.38
C VAL A 63 7.45 -9.82 4.22
N ASP A 64 6.78 -10.83 3.67
CA ASP A 64 7.28 -11.57 2.52
C ASP A 64 7.42 -10.67 1.30
N LEU A 65 6.43 -9.82 1.08
CA LEU A 65 6.48 -8.83 0.00
C LEU A 65 7.68 -7.90 0.16
N CYS A 66 7.93 -7.43 1.37
CA CYS A 66 9.07 -6.57 1.68
C CYS A 66 10.39 -7.22 1.29
N ARG A 67 10.57 -8.49 1.66
CA ARG A 67 11.79 -9.23 1.32
C ARG A 67 11.99 -9.30 -0.19
N LYS A 68 10.94 -9.67 -0.92
CA LYS A 68 11.01 -9.81 -2.37
C LYS A 68 11.26 -8.49 -3.08
N LEU A 69 10.62 -7.42 -2.61
CA LEU A 69 10.84 -6.09 -3.17
C LEU A 69 12.28 -5.62 -2.94
N ARG A 70 12.83 -5.86 -1.77
CA ARG A 70 14.20 -5.44 -1.46
C ARG A 70 15.27 -6.22 -2.21
N GLU A 71 14.98 -7.45 -2.61
CA GLU A 71 15.87 -8.20 -3.48
C GLU A 71 16.02 -7.53 -4.85
N LYS A 72 14.91 -6.99 -5.38
CA LYS A 72 14.91 -6.33 -6.70
C LYS A 72 15.19 -4.85 -6.62
N PHE A 73 14.75 -4.21 -5.56
CA PHE A 73 14.86 -2.75 -5.37
C PHE A 73 15.47 -2.48 -3.99
N PRO A 74 16.80 -2.58 -3.85
CA PRO A 74 17.45 -2.51 -2.52
C PRO A 74 17.19 -1.21 -1.77
N GLU A 75 16.90 -0.12 -2.46
CA GLU A 75 16.70 1.19 -1.83
C GLU A 75 15.23 1.54 -1.59
N ILE A 76 14.32 0.62 -1.88
CA ILE A 76 12.89 0.90 -1.70
C ILE A 76 12.56 1.09 -0.22
N GLU A 77 11.74 2.10 0.07
CA GLU A 77 11.20 2.31 1.41
C GLU A 77 9.91 1.54 1.57
N ILE A 78 9.78 0.83 2.68
CA ILE A 78 8.58 0.06 2.97
C ILE A 78 8.00 0.54 4.28
N ILE A 79 6.73 0.92 4.24
CA ILE A 79 5.98 1.35 5.41
C ILE A 79 4.84 0.35 5.59
N PHE A 80 4.74 -0.22 6.77
CA PHE A 80 3.62 -1.09 7.09
C PHE A 80 2.47 -0.25 7.63
N SER A 81 1.31 -0.48 7.07
CA SER A 81 0.11 0.15 7.57
C SER A 81 -0.38 -0.60 8.83
N THR A 82 -1.38 -0.05 9.40
CA THR A 82 -1.97 -0.37 10.70
C THR A 82 -2.32 -1.84 10.95
N GLY A 83 -2.45 -2.21 12.21
CA GLY A 83 -2.97 -3.51 12.61
C GLY A 83 -4.47 -3.62 12.43
N TYR A 84 -5.03 -4.79 12.74
CA TYR A 84 -6.44 -5.10 12.48
C TYR A 84 -7.41 -4.10 13.13
N ALA A 85 -7.15 -3.71 14.37
CA ALA A 85 -8.00 -2.75 15.07
C ALA A 85 -8.01 -1.38 14.40
N ASP A 86 -6.88 -0.98 13.83
CA ASP A 86 -6.75 0.29 13.13
C ASP A 86 -7.44 0.24 11.77
N LYS A 87 -7.52 -0.93 11.13
CA LYS A 87 -8.28 -1.10 9.89
C LYS A 87 -9.76 -0.84 10.11
N GLU A 88 -10.33 -1.31 11.21
CA GLU A 88 -11.71 -1.05 11.55
C GLU A 88 -11.96 0.43 11.76
N TYR A 89 -11.05 1.11 12.44
CA TYR A 89 -11.11 2.56 12.60
C TYR A 89 -11.06 3.28 11.25
N LEU A 90 -10.13 2.88 10.38
CA LEU A 90 -10.01 3.47 9.04
C LEU A 90 -11.28 3.28 8.22
N LYS A 91 -11.90 2.11 8.27
CA LYS A 91 -13.17 1.87 7.60
C LYS A 91 -14.24 2.85 8.06
N ALA A 92 -14.35 3.04 9.37
CA ALA A 92 -15.33 3.95 9.93
C ALA A 92 -15.10 5.39 9.46
N VAL A 93 -13.84 5.83 9.43
CA VAL A 93 -13.49 7.17 8.96
C VAL A 93 -13.81 7.33 7.47
N ILE A 94 -13.48 6.33 6.66
CA ILE A 94 -13.74 6.36 5.22
C ILE A 94 -15.25 6.40 4.95
N ASP A 95 -16.03 5.65 5.71
CA ASP A 95 -17.51 5.64 5.56
C ASP A 95 -18.12 7.00 5.87
N LEU A 96 -17.52 7.76 6.76
CA LEU A 96 -17.97 9.12 7.08
C LEU A 96 -17.66 10.13 5.97
N HIS A 97 -16.73 9.80 5.08
CA HIS A 97 -16.27 10.69 4.01
C HIS A 97 -16.32 9.99 2.66
N PRO A 98 -17.50 9.61 2.19
CA PRO A 98 -17.65 8.85 0.94
C PRO A 98 -17.29 9.65 -0.32
#